data_e5edf47b3edeec2bbac5f6520f951bad
#
_entry.id   e5edf47b3edeec2bbac5f6520f951bad
#
_cell.length_a   1.000
_cell.length_b   1.000
_cell.length_c   1.000
_cell.angle_alpha   90.00
_cell.angle_beta   90.00
_cell.angle_gamma   90.00
#
_symmetry.space_group_name_H-M   'P 1'
#
loop_
_entity.id
_entity.type
_entity.pdbx_description
1 polymer ?
#
loop_
_entity_poly.entity_id
_entity_poly.type
_entity_poly.pdbx_seq_one_letter_code
_entity_poly.pdbx_strand_id
1 'polypeptide(L)'
;MLNDTVKIKNLEIKNRLAVPPMVCFGWSDEKGFVSQNHLDHYRDYAKGGFGLIIVEATAIEETSRLAPSEMGLWNDDQIAGFKEMTKEIHDNGSKAFIQLVCAGGNSFDPKGSHKAPSAVEYFPGMFGKEMSKEEILSTEESFVKAALRAKEAGFDGVELHGCHGYLISCFFNSRKNKRTDEYGADRTLFAKEILQKVRKACGDDFIVGIRLGAFEPTLEDAIHHAKEIAPYTDFLDVAYGGDSDPFKPDDFYSSPAVYGAMCIKKELPEMPVFGVHMINSKEDALKALETGIDMVDAGRVSLVDPAFANHILNDEPAGKCMQCKNYCKWNPGTHEDPTKKCPGFEAFHR
;
A
#
# COMPACT_ATOMS: atom_id res chain seq x y z
N MET A 1 20.69 10.71 -4.73
CA MET A 1 19.92 11.42 -5.79
C MET A 1 18.73 10.56 -6.21
N LEU A 2 17.77 11.10 -6.98
CA LEU A 2 16.60 10.29 -7.42
C LEU A 2 16.99 9.08 -8.28
N ASN A 3 18.06 9.20 -9.05
CA ASN A 3 18.61 8.13 -9.91
C ASN A 3 19.43 7.06 -9.16
N ASP A 4 19.68 7.23 -7.86
CA ASP A 4 20.44 6.24 -7.13
C ASP A 4 19.61 4.96 -6.99
N THR A 5 20.27 3.82 -7.16
CA THR A 5 19.66 2.53 -6.89
C THR A 5 19.35 2.37 -5.40
N VAL A 6 18.24 1.71 -5.12
CA VAL A 6 17.87 1.28 -3.77
C VAL A 6 18.01 -0.23 -3.68
N LYS A 7 18.59 -0.71 -2.59
CA LYS A 7 18.74 -2.14 -2.36
C LYS A 7 17.91 -2.57 -1.16
N ILE A 8 17.02 -3.53 -1.37
CA ILE A 8 16.28 -4.21 -0.31
C ILE A 8 16.71 -5.68 -0.32
N LYS A 9 17.48 -6.09 0.67
CA LYS A 9 18.15 -7.41 0.67
C LYS A 9 18.95 -7.64 -0.62
N ASN A 10 18.54 -8.63 -1.42
CA ASN A 10 19.15 -8.98 -2.71
C ASN A 10 18.48 -8.30 -3.91
N LEU A 11 17.35 -7.60 -3.70
CA LEU A 11 16.65 -6.89 -4.77
C LEU A 11 17.23 -5.50 -4.98
N GLU A 12 17.58 -5.20 -6.24
CA GLU A 12 18.03 -3.88 -6.67
C GLU A 12 16.94 -3.17 -7.46
N ILE A 13 16.58 -1.96 -7.04
CA ILE A 13 15.57 -1.08 -7.65
C ILE A 13 16.31 0.06 -8.33
N LYS A 14 16.08 0.29 -9.63
CA LYS A 14 16.87 1.18 -10.50
C LYS A 14 16.90 2.66 -10.12
N ASN A 15 15.93 3.15 -9.35
CA ASN A 15 15.86 4.54 -8.88
C ASN A 15 14.98 4.63 -7.62
N ARG A 16 14.89 5.82 -6.99
CA ARG A 16 14.18 6.06 -5.72
C ARG A 16 12.71 6.46 -5.88
N LEU A 17 12.11 6.18 -7.03
CA LEU A 17 10.71 6.54 -7.31
C LEU A 17 9.84 5.30 -7.38
N ALA A 18 8.80 5.28 -6.56
CA ALA A 18 7.81 4.22 -6.55
C ALA A 18 6.40 4.73 -6.89
N VAL A 19 5.59 3.86 -7.48
CA VAL A 19 4.13 4.04 -7.53
C VAL A 19 3.55 3.31 -6.32
N PRO A 20 2.89 4.03 -5.38
CA PRO A 20 2.23 3.40 -4.25
C PRO A 20 0.94 2.69 -4.65
N PRO A 21 0.44 1.76 -3.85
CA PRO A 21 -0.81 1.05 -4.15
C PRO A 21 -2.02 2.02 -4.14
N MET A 22 -2.71 2.09 -5.26
CA MET A 22 -3.91 2.93 -5.46
C MET A 22 -5.01 2.12 -6.12
N VAL A 23 -6.09 1.81 -5.39
CA VAL A 23 -7.17 0.93 -5.86
C VAL A 23 -7.91 1.50 -7.07
N CYS A 24 -8.01 0.70 -8.11
CA CYS A 24 -8.73 0.98 -9.36
C CYS A 24 -10.16 0.44 -9.31
N PHE A 25 -11.00 1.01 -8.44
CA PHE A 25 -12.39 0.57 -8.29
C PHE A 25 -13.14 0.54 -9.62
N GLY A 26 -13.90 -0.52 -9.85
CA GLY A 26 -14.73 -0.68 -11.05
C GLY A 26 -14.03 -1.36 -12.24
N TRP A 27 -12.75 -1.67 -12.13
CA TRP A 27 -12.02 -2.37 -13.20
C TRP A 27 -12.02 -3.89 -13.06
N SER A 28 -12.11 -4.40 -11.84
CA SER A 28 -12.26 -5.83 -11.59
C SER A 28 -13.73 -6.27 -11.64
N ASP A 29 -13.96 -7.53 -11.93
CA ASP A 29 -15.27 -8.16 -11.82
C ASP A 29 -15.56 -8.61 -10.37
N GLU A 30 -16.75 -9.19 -10.15
CA GLU A 30 -17.13 -9.73 -8.83
C GLU A 30 -16.24 -10.89 -8.35
N LYS A 31 -15.47 -11.52 -9.26
CA LYS A 31 -14.54 -12.61 -8.96
C LYS A 31 -13.13 -12.12 -8.68
N GLY A 32 -12.87 -10.80 -8.76
CA GLY A 32 -11.59 -10.19 -8.44
C GLY A 32 -10.50 -10.41 -9.49
N PHE A 33 -10.84 -10.70 -10.75
CA PHE A 33 -9.86 -10.92 -11.80
C PHE A 33 -9.21 -9.62 -12.28
N VAL A 34 -7.93 -9.72 -12.66
CA VAL A 34 -7.22 -8.67 -13.40
C VAL A 34 -7.91 -8.42 -14.74
N SER A 35 -8.18 -7.17 -15.06
CA SER A 35 -8.73 -6.75 -16.36
C SER A 35 -7.67 -6.13 -17.26
N GLN A 36 -7.99 -5.92 -18.53
CA GLN A 36 -7.11 -5.23 -19.48
C GLN A 36 -6.77 -3.80 -19.01
N ASN A 37 -7.70 -3.12 -18.35
CA ASN A 37 -7.44 -1.78 -17.81
C ASN A 37 -6.32 -1.79 -16.75
N HIS A 38 -6.25 -2.82 -15.90
CA HIS A 38 -5.15 -2.98 -14.94
C HIS A 38 -3.82 -3.22 -15.68
N LEU A 39 -3.80 -4.12 -16.67
CA LEU A 39 -2.58 -4.42 -17.43
C LEU A 39 -2.02 -3.17 -18.11
N ASP A 40 -2.87 -2.41 -18.80
CA ASP A 40 -2.50 -1.17 -19.48
C ASP A 40 -1.97 -0.13 -18.50
N HIS A 41 -2.66 0.04 -17.37
CA HIS A 41 -2.31 1.00 -16.32
C HIS A 41 -0.92 0.73 -15.71
N TYR A 42 -0.65 -0.49 -15.29
CA TYR A 42 0.63 -0.85 -14.69
C TYR A 42 1.77 -0.90 -15.70
N ARG A 43 1.50 -1.28 -16.94
CA ARG A 43 2.44 -1.17 -18.06
C ARG A 43 2.85 0.28 -18.33
N ASP A 44 1.89 1.20 -18.31
CA ASP A 44 2.15 2.63 -18.55
C ASP A 44 3.06 3.21 -17.46
N TYR A 45 2.87 2.83 -16.20
CA TYR A 45 3.78 3.22 -15.11
C TYR A 45 5.18 2.65 -15.28
N ALA A 46 5.30 1.38 -15.68
CA ALA A 46 6.60 0.76 -15.89
C ALA A 46 7.37 1.42 -17.04
N LYS A 47 6.70 1.72 -18.17
CA LYS A 47 7.23 2.53 -19.28
C LYS A 47 7.58 3.95 -18.83
N GLY A 48 6.85 4.46 -17.86
CA GLY A 48 7.05 5.78 -17.26
C GLY A 48 8.30 5.91 -16.40
N GLY A 49 9.06 4.84 -16.21
CA GLY A 49 10.41 4.88 -15.63
C GLY A 49 10.46 4.68 -14.12
N PHE A 50 9.36 4.40 -13.44
CA PHE A 50 9.36 4.10 -12.02
C PHE A 50 10.26 2.89 -11.71
N GLY A 51 11.03 2.94 -10.62
CA GLY A 51 11.88 1.85 -10.18
C GLY A 51 11.08 0.71 -9.56
N LEU A 52 10.06 1.05 -8.79
CA LEU A 52 9.17 0.11 -8.12
C LEU A 52 7.71 0.47 -8.41
N ILE A 53 6.90 -0.55 -8.63
CA ILE A 53 5.45 -0.44 -8.71
C ILE A 53 4.85 -1.35 -7.65
N ILE A 54 4.12 -0.79 -6.71
CA ILE A 54 3.34 -1.54 -5.73
C ILE A 54 1.90 -1.60 -6.26
N VAL A 55 1.51 -2.78 -6.72
CA VAL A 55 0.17 -3.03 -7.24
C VAL A 55 -0.84 -2.81 -6.12
N GLU A 56 -1.97 -2.24 -6.47
CA GLU A 56 -3.05 -1.84 -5.55
C GLU A 56 -3.43 -2.89 -4.53
N ALA A 57 -4.09 -2.45 -3.45
CA ALA A 57 -4.66 -3.33 -2.43
C ALA A 57 -5.49 -4.43 -3.09
N THR A 58 -5.11 -5.68 -2.81
CA THR A 58 -5.65 -6.90 -3.39
C THR A 58 -6.13 -7.81 -2.27
N ALA A 59 -7.41 -8.18 -2.32
CA ALA A 59 -8.06 -8.91 -1.25
C ALA A 59 -7.54 -10.35 -1.12
N ILE A 60 -7.29 -10.80 0.12
CA ILE A 60 -6.81 -12.15 0.44
C ILE A 60 -7.91 -13.20 0.56
N GLU A 61 -9.16 -12.75 0.68
CA GLU A 61 -10.38 -13.58 0.74
C GLU A 61 -11.48 -12.86 -0.03
N GLU A 62 -12.44 -13.61 -0.59
CA GLU A 62 -13.60 -13.01 -1.26
C GLU A 62 -14.37 -12.04 -0.36
N THR A 63 -14.47 -12.36 0.94
CA THR A 63 -15.18 -11.57 1.95
C THR A 63 -14.29 -10.50 2.62
N SER A 64 -13.05 -10.34 2.19
CA SER A 64 -12.11 -9.37 2.77
C SER A 64 -11.91 -8.11 1.92
N ARG A 65 -12.69 -7.94 0.86
CA ARG A 65 -12.61 -6.81 -0.08
C ARG A 65 -13.02 -5.48 0.55
N LEU A 66 -12.41 -4.40 0.06
CA LEU A 66 -12.84 -3.03 0.34
C LEU A 66 -14.20 -2.74 -0.31
N ALA A 67 -14.35 -3.18 -1.56
CA ALA A 67 -15.54 -2.99 -2.38
C ALA A 67 -15.72 -4.16 -3.36
N PRO A 68 -16.93 -4.37 -3.94
CA PRO A 68 -17.22 -5.51 -4.81
C PRO A 68 -16.31 -5.64 -6.04
N SER A 69 -15.74 -4.54 -6.50
CA SER A 69 -14.89 -4.46 -7.72
C SER A 69 -13.39 -4.39 -7.42
N GLU A 70 -12.96 -4.78 -6.24
CA GLU A 70 -11.55 -4.89 -5.88
C GLU A 70 -10.94 -6.18 -6.44
N MET A 71 -9.68 -6.10 -6.90
CA MET A 71 -8.92 -7.30 -7.27
C MET A 71 -8.74 -8.23 -6.09
N GLY A 72 -8.61 -9.53 -6.38
CA GLY A 72 -8.39 -10.57 -5.39
C GLY A 72 -7.29 -11.53 -5.75
N LEU A 73 -6.70 -12.14 -4.72
CA LEU A 73 -5.70 -13.19 -4.85
C LEU A 73 -6.00 -14.33 -3.88
N TRP A 74 -7.29 -14.68 -3.75
CA TRP A 74 -7.78 -15.75 -2.86
C TRP A 74 -7.95 -17.10 -3.54
N ASN A 75 -7.85 -17.14 -4.90
CA ASN A 75 -8.01 -18.35 -5.71
C ASN A 75 -6.85 -18.48 -6.70
N ASP A 76 -6.43 -19.71 -7.00
CA ASP A 76 -5.33 -20.01 -7.94
C ASP A 76 -5.68 -19.58 -9.37
N ASP A 77 -6.97 -19.59 -9.76
CA ASP A 77 -7.42 -19.13 -11.07
C ASP A 77 -7.09 -17.64 -11.34
N GLN A 78 -6.88 -16.85 -10.28
CA GLN A 78 -6.51 -15.43 -10.37
C GLN A 78 -5.03 -15.21 -10.73
N ILE A 79 -4.17 -16.21 -10.53
CA ILE A 79 -2.70 -16.13 -10.74
C ILE A 79 -2.35 -15.74 -12.18
N ALA A 80 -3.09 -16.25 -13.16
CA ALA A 80 -2.76 -16.04 -14.59
C ALA A 80 -2.75 -14.56 -14.98
N GLY A 81 -3.74 -13.78 -14.57
CA GLY A 81 -3.80 -12.34 -14.84
C GLY A 81 -2.68 -11.55 -14.16
N PHE A 82 -2.30 -11.94 -12.95
CA PHE A 82 -1.17 -11.32 -12.26
C PHE A 82 0.19 -11.71 -12.87
N LYS A 83 0.33 -12.92 -13.45
CA LYS A 83 1.53 -13.30 -14.23
C LYS A 83 1.72 -12.41 -15.46
N GLU A 84 0.64 -12.09 -16.15
CA GLU A 84 0.67 -11.16 -17.29
C GLU A 84 1.07 -9.74 -16.80
N MET A 85 0.48 -9.28 -15.71
CA MET A 85 0.80 -7.97 -15.11
C MET A 85 2.27 -7.85 -14.70
N THR A 86 2.81 -8.81 -13.96
CA THR A 86 4.22 -8.80 -13.54
C THR A 86 5.17 -8.85 -14.73
N LYS A 87 4.83 -9.63 -15.76
CA LYS A 87 5.59 -9.66 -17.01
C LYS A 87 5.64 -8.28 -17.68
N GLU A 88 4.50 -7.59 -17.80
CA GLU A 88 4.44 -6.24 -18.37
C GLU A 88 5.29 -5.24 -17.56
N ILE A 89 5.27 -5.34 -16.24
CA ILE A 89 6.07 -4.48 -15.36
C ILE A 89 7.57 -4.76 -15.54
N HIS A 90 7.98 -6.03 -15.52
CA HIS A 90 9.38 -6.43 -15.62
C HIS A 90 9.97 -6.18 -17.00
N ASP A 91 9.23 -6.44 -18.07
CA ASP A 91 9.66 -6.20 -19.46
C ASP A 91 10.01 -4.70 -19.70
N ASN A 92 9.45 -3.80 -18.89
CA ASN A 92 9.73 -2.37 -18.93
C ASN A 92 10.73 -1.93 -17.82
N GLY A 93 11.40 -2.86 -17.15
CA GLY A 93 12.52 -2.63 -16.25
C GLY A 93 12.15 -2.09 -14.86
N SER A 94 10.91 -2.23 -14.42
CA SER A 94 10.46 -1.92 -13.05
C SER A 94 10.40 -3.18 -12.20
N LYS A 95 10.51 -3.04 -10.88
CA LYS A 95 10.21 -4.08 -9.90
C LYS A 95 8.73 -4.03 -9.53
N ALA A 96 8.16 -5.20 -9.21
CA ALA A 96 6.74 -5.37 -8.93
C ALA A 96 6.52 -5.94 -7.53
N PHE A 97 5.87 -5.16 -6.64
CA PHE A 97 5.27 -5.65 -5.40
C PHE A 97 3.75 -5.64 -5.53
N ILE A 98 3.06 -6.36 -4.66
CA ILE A 98 1.60 -6.31 -4.55
C ILE A 98 1.19 -6.08 -3.11
N GLN A 99 0.22 -5.17 -2.88
CA GLN A 99 -0.31 -4.95 -1.56
C GLN A 99 -1.44 -5.94 -1.25
N LEU A 100 -1.29 -6.71 -0.16
CA LEU A 100 -2.29 -7.66 0.33
C LEU A 100 -3.13 -7.04 1.43
N VAL A 101 -4.46 -7.16 1.33
CA VAL A 101 -5.39 -6.51 2.26
C VAL A 101 -6.49 -7.44 2.76
N CYS A 102 -6.87 -7.23 4.01
CA CYS A 102 -8.19 -7.54 4.55
C CYS A 102 -8.83 -6.24 5.04
N ALA A 103 -9.92 -5.82 4.39
CA ALA A 103 -10.59 -4.55 4.72
C ALA A 103 -11.20 -4.56 6.13
N GLY A 104 -11.59 -5.73 6.62
CA GLY A 104 -12.14 -5.89 7.96
C GLY A 104 -13.40 -5.04 8.17
N GLY A 105 -13.49 -4.35 9.31
CA GLY A 105 -14.61 -3.48 9.66
C GLY A 105 -14.86 -2.30 8.71
N ASN A 106 -13.83 -1.94 7.91
CA ASN A 106 -13.91 -0.85 6.92
C ASN A 106 -14.31 -1.33 5.51
N SER A 107 -14.81 -2.56 5.37
CA SER A 107 -15.34 -3.05 4.10
C SER A 107 -16.63 -2.33 3.71
N PHE A 108 -16.70 -1.88 2.45
CA PHE A 108 -17.93 -1.40 1.80
C PHE A 108 -18.58 -2.49 0.92
N ASP A 109 -18.02 -3.70 0.89
CA ASP A 109 -18.62 -4.83 0.20
C ASP A 109 -19.82 -5.37 1.02
N PRO A 110 -21.03 -5.45 0.46
CA PRO A 110 -22.17 -6.05 1.15
C PRO A 110 -21.93 -7.50 1.61
N LYS A 111 -20.99 -8.21 0.97
CA LYS A 111 -20.58 -9.57 1.35
C LYS A 111 -19.38 -9.56 2.31
N GLY A 112 -18.92 -8.39 2.75
CA GLY A 112 -17.76 -8.24 3.63
C GLY A 112 -17.93 -8.95 4.97
N SER A 113 -16.87 -9.59 5.44
CA SER A 113 -16.87 -10.31 6.72
C SER A 113 -16.92 -9.38 7.94
N HIS A 114 -16.56 -8.10 7.76
CA HIS A 114 -16.43 -7.09 8.81
C HIS A 114 -15.59 -7.54 10.02
N LYS A 115 -14.62 -8.45 9.79
CA LYS A 115 -13.68 -8.92 10.82
C LYS A 115 -12.99 -7.73 11.50
N ALA A 116 -12.84 -7.80 12.83
CA ALA A 116 -12.23 -6.74 13.61
C ALA A 116 -11.56 -7.30 14.87
N PRO A 117 -10.56 -6.61 15.45
CA PRO A 117 -10.02 -7.03 16.75
C PRO A 117 -11.06 -6.97 17.86
N SER A 118 -12.01 -6.04 17.79
CA SER A 118 -13.07 -5.87 18.79
C SER A 118 -14.36 -5.33 18.17
N ALA A 119 -15.50 -5.57 18.82
CA ALA A 119 -16.82 -5.12 18.38
C ALA A 119 -17.02 -3.62 18.65
N VAL A 120 -16.26 -2.77 17.98
CA VAL A 120 -16.37 -1.32 18.05
C VAL A 120 -17.02 -0.75 16.79
N GLU A 121 -17.55 0.47 16.89
CA GLU A 121 -18.14 1.16 15.76
C GLU A 121 -17.07 1.66 14.78
N TYR A 122 -17.27 1.40 13.49
CA TYR A 122 -16.42 1.85 12.37
C TYR A 122 -17.06 3.02 11.62
N PHE A 123 -18.36 2.90 11.34
CA PHE A 123 -19.22 3.94 10.77
C PHE A 123 -20.50 4.01 11.56
N PRO A 124 -21.26 5.11 11.53
CA PRO A 124 -22.53 5.23 12.26
C PRO A 124 -23.44 4.02 12.04
N GLY A 125 -23.67 3.25 13.10
CA GLY A 125 -24.49 2.03 13.09
C GLY A 125 -23.81 0.77 12.52
N MET A 126 -22.56 0.84 12.10
CA MET A 126 -21.79 -0.31 11.59
C MET A 126 -20.68 -0.70 12.57
N PHE A 127 -20.80 -1.88 13.13
CA PHE A 127 -19.84 -2.42 14.09
C PHE A 127 -18.97 -3.49 13.44
N GLY A 128 -17.69 -3.51 13.82
CA GLY A 128 -16.81 -4.63 13.49
C GLY A 128 -17.27 -5.90 14.21
N LYS A 129 -17.06 -7.05 13.57
CA LYS A 129 -17.25 -8.37 14.16
C LYS A 129 -15.98 -8.80 14.86
N GLU A 130 -15.98 -8.87 16.18
CA GLU A 130 -14.83 -9.35 16.94
C GLU A 130 -14.45 -10.78 16.52
N MET A 131 -13.18 -10.96 16.15
CA MET A 131 -12.64 -12.23 15.70
C MET A 131 -12.37 -13.16 16.87
N SER A 132 -12.75 -14.43 16.73
CA SER A 132 -12.21 -15.50 17.56
C SER A 132 -10.73 -15.75 17.25
N LYS A 133 -10.05 -16.49 18.11
CA LYS A 133 -8.65 -16.88 17.89
C LYS A 133 -8.50 -17.73 16.63
N GLU A 134 -9.44 -18.63 16.37
CA GLU A 134 -9.49 -19.46 15.16
C GLU A 134 -9.66 -18.61 13.91
N GLU A 135 -10.50 -17.56 13.94
CA GLU A 135 -10.67 -16.62 12.84
C GLU A 135 -9.40 -15.79 12.59
N ILE A 136 -8.67 -15.40 13.64
CA ILE A 136 -7.36 -14.73 13.53
C ILE A 136 -6.37 -15.65 12.80
N LEU A 137 -6.17 -16.85 13.30
CA LEU A 137 -5.23 -17.82 12.70
C LEU A 137 -5.61 -18.18 11.25
N SER A 138 -6.90 -18.35 10.96
CA SER A 138 -7.38 -18.59 9.59
C SER A 138 -7.11 -17.42 8.65
N THR A 139 -7.24 -16.19 9.14
CA THR A 139 -6.96 -14.98 8.34
C THR A 139 -5.46 -14.82 8.06
N GLU A 140 -4.61 -15.15 9.02
CA GLU A 140 -3.15 -15.20 8.80
C GLU A 140 -2.77 -16.21 7.71
N GLU A 141 -3.40 -17.39 7.70
CA GLU A 141 -3.19 -18.39 6.65
C GLU A 141 -3.70 -17.89 5.28
N SER A 142 -4.72 -17.04 5.24
CA SER A 142 -5.19 -16.43 4.00
C SER A 142 -4.17 -15.42 3.44
N PHE A 143 -3.50 -14.63 4.29
CA PHE A 143 -2.35 -13.81 3.89
C PHE A 143 -1.19 -14.65 3.34
N VAL A 144 -0.85 -15.76 3.99
CA VAL A 144 0.21 -16.68 3.53
C VAL A 144 -0.11 -17.24 2.14
N LYS A 145 -1.34 -17.74 1.94
CA LYS A 145 -1.77 -18.27 0.64
C LYS A 145 -1.75 -17.22 -0.46
N ALA A 146 -2.21 -15.98 -0.16
CA ALA A 146 -2.15 -14.88 -1.11
C ALA A 146 -0.69 -14.51 -1.45
N ALA A 147 0.22 -14.48 -0.47
CA ALA A 147 1.63 -14.22 -0.70
C ALA A 147 2.31 -15.30 -1.55
N LEU A 148 1.97 -16.58 -1.36
CA LEU A 148 2.45 -17.69 -2.20
C LEU A 148 1.96 -17.54 -3.65
N ARG A 149 0.69 -17.17 -3.86
CA ARG A 149 0.14 -16.88 -5.20
C ARG A 149 0.83 -15.68 -5.84
N ALA A 150 1.10 -14.62 -5.06
CA ALA A 150 1.86 -13.47 -5.53
C ALA A 150 3.27 -13.86 -6.00
N LYS A 151 3.97 -14.68 -5.22
CA LYS A 151 5.27 -15.23 -5.61
C LYS A 151 5.17 -16.09 -6.87
N GLU A 152 4.18 -16.96 -6.98
CA GLU A 152 3.93 -17.76 -8.19
C GLU A 152 3.58 -16.90 -9.40
N ALA A 153 2.88 -15.79 -9.18
CA ALA A 153 2.56 -14.82 -10.23
C ALA A 153 3.77 -13.97 -10.68
N GLY A 154 4.95 -14.14 -10.03
CA GLY A 154 6.18 -13.48 -10.43
C GLY A 154 6.44 -12.13 -9.78
N PHE A 155 5.69 -11.74 -8.74
CA PHE A 155 6.04 -10.54 -7.97
C PHE A 155 7.38 -10.69 -7.27
N ASP A 156 8.15 -9.62 -7.17
CA ASP A 156 9.42 -9.56 -6.43
C ASP A 156 9.19 -9.54 -4.91
N GLY A 157 8.00 -9.13 -4.47
CA GLY A 157 7.63 -9.08 -3.07
C GLY A 157 6.15 -8.75 -2.83
N VAL A 158 5.78 -8.77 -1.55
CA VAL A 158 4.46 -8.36 -1.06
C VAL A 158 4.59 -7.24 -0.03
N GLU A 159 3.54 -6.41 0.04
CA GLU A 159 3.34 -5.41 1.07
C GLU A 159 2.04 -5.72 1.83
N LEU A 160 2.11 -5.87 3.14
CA LEU A 160 0.91 -6.00 3.96
C LEU A 160 0.26 -4.64 4.19
N HIS A 161 -1.06 -4.54 4.03
CA HIS A 161 -1.78 -3.29 4.27
C HIS A 161 -2.04 -3.08 5.76
N GLY A 162 -1.12 -2.41 6.46
CA GLY A 162 -1.16 -2.15 7.90
C GLY A 162 -1.53 -0.71 8.28
N CYS A 163 -2.27 0.03 7.43
CA CYS A 163 -2.73 1.40 7.69
C CYS A 163 -4.17 1.62 7.23
N HIS A 164 -4.65 2.87 7.27
CA HIS A 164 -5.96 3.33 6.77
C HIS A 164 -7.19 2.72 7.46
N GLY A 165 -7.02 2.14 8.68
CA GLY A 165 -8.12 1.56 9.43
C GLY A 165 -8.58 0.18 8.92
N TYR A 166 -7.80 -0.50 8.06
CA TYR A 166 -8.07 -1.88 7.66
C TYR A 166 -7.63 -2.86 8.77
N LEU A 167 -7.81 -4.16 8.57
CA LEU A 167 -7.75 -5.11 9.67
C LEU A 167 -6.45 -5.04 10.48
N ILE A 168 -5.27 -5.06 9.83
CA ILE A 168 -3.97 -5.01 10.54
C ILE A 168 -3.83 -3.68 11.30
N SER A 169 -4.16 -2.54 10.67
CA SER A 169 -4.20 -1.23 11.30
C SER A 169 -5.10 -1.21 12.54
N CYS A 170 -6.26 -1.87 12.47
CA CYS A 170 -7.17 -1.95 13.61
C CYS A 170 -6.58 -2.74 14.79
N PHE A 171 -5.76 -3.75 14.54
CA PHE A 171 -5.03 -4.44 15.61
C PHE A 171 -3.99 -3.52 16.28
N PHE A 172 -3.29 -2.68 15.52
CA PHE A 172 -2.36 -1.68 16.06
C PHE A 172 -3.06 -0.61 16.90
N ASN A 173 -4.23 -0.16 16.45
CA ASN A 173 -4.89 1.04 16.97
C ASN A 173 -5.60 0.77 18.30
N SER A 174 -5.14 1.41 19.39
CA SER A 174 -5.73 1.29 20.74
C SER A 174 -7.18 1.72 20.83
N ARG A 175 -7.69 2.53 19.88
CA ARG A 175 -9.09 2.94 19.82
C ARG A 175 -9.98 1.83 19.25
N LYS A 176 -9.42 0.97 18.38
CA LYS A 176 -10.14 -0.14 17.72
C LYS A 176 -9.89 -1.48 18.38
N ASN A 177 -8.69 -1.74 18.91
CA ASN A 177 -8.34 -2.96 19.61
C ASN A 177 -8.58 -2.83 21.12
N LYS A 178 -9.67 -3.42 21.60
CA LYS A 178 -10.06 -3.49 23.01
C LYS A 178 -9.94 -4.90 23.58
N ARG A 179 -9.19 -5.78 22.90
CA ARG A 179 -8.97 -7.16 23.36
C ARG A 179 -8.22 -7.21 24.69
N THR A 180 -8.48 -8.26 25.45
CA THR A 180 -7.83 -8.53 26.75
C THR A 180 -6.94 -9.77 26.73
N ASP A 181 -6.83 -10.40 25.55
CA ASP A 181 -5.92 -11.53 25.29
C ASP A 181 -4.54 -11.06 24.79
N GLU A 182 -3.72 -12.00 24.29
CA GLU A 182 -2.39 -11.72 23.77
C GLU A 182 -2.36 -10.68 22.65
N TYR A 183 -3.38 -10.61 21.80
CA TYR A 183 -3.50 -9.62 20.70
C TYR A 183 -3.91 -8.22 21.18
N GLY A 184 -4.43 -8.11 22.41
CA GLY A 184 -4.65 -6.83 23.09
C GLY A 184 -3.46 -6.39 23.90
N ALA A 185 -2.72 -7.34 24.52
CA ALA A 185 -1.52 -7.12 25.28
C ALA A 185 -0.34 -6.65 24.38
N ASP A 186 -0.20 -7.31 23.22
CA ASP A 186 0.73 -6.90 22.16
C ASP A 186 -0.05 -6.62 20.87
N ARG A 187 -0.34 -5.35 20.62
CA ARG A 187 -1.10 -4.91 19.45
C ARG A 187 -0.38 -5.14 18.12
N THR A 188 0.93 -5.46 18.16
CA THR A 188 1.72 -5.76 16.96
C THR A 188 1.75 -7.26 16.64
N LEU A 189 1.26 -8.12 17.55
CA LEU A 189 1.35 -9.57 17.46
C LEU A 189 0.76 -10.11 16.15
N PHE A 190 -0.45 -9.68 15.78
CA PHE A 190 -1.11 -10.14 14.54
C PHE A 190 -0.26 -9.87 13.29
N ALA A 191 0.30 -8.66 13.18
CA ALA A 191 1.18 -8.33 12.05
C ALA A 191 2.49 -9.13 12.09
N LYS A 192 3.10 -9.31 13.27
CA LYS A 192 4.33 -10.12 13.44
C LYS A 192 4.12 -11.56 13.01
N GLU A 193 3.01 -12.19 13.41
CA GLU A 193 2.68 -13.57 13.05
C GLU A 193 2.48 -13.73 11.55
N ILE A 194 1.75 -12.80 10.88
CA ILE A 194 1.60 -12.80 9.42
C ILE A 194 2.96 -12.67 8.74
N LEU A 195 3.78 -11.68 9.11
CA LEU A 195 5.10 -11.44 8.52
C LEU A 195 6.01 -12.67 8.64
N GLN A 196 6.05 -13.29 9.82
CA GLN A 196 6.84 -14.50 10.08
C GLN A 196 6.36 -15.70 9.25
N LYS A 197 5.04 -15.92 9.18
CA LYS A 197 4.43 -17.01 8.41
C LYS A 197 4.65 -16.82 6.91
N VAL A 198 4.48 -15.61 6.40
CA VAL A 198 4.74 -15.26 4.99
C VAL A 198 6.22 -15.47 4.66
N ARG A 199 7.14 -14.98 5.51
CA ARG A 199 8.58 -15.20 5.36
C ARG A 199 8.92 -16.68 5.30
N LYS A 200 8.39 -17.47 6.24
CA LYS A 200 8.61 -18.93 6.30
C LYS A 200 8.11 -19.66 5.04
N ALA A 201 6.97 -19.24 4.52
CA ALA A 201 6.35 -19.85 3.35
C ALA A 201 7.02 -19.43 2.03
N CYS A 202 7.32 -18.15 1.88
CA CYS A 202 7.88 -17.59 0.64
C CYS A 202 9.41 -17.67 0.57
N GLY A 203 10.10 -17.90 1.69
CA GLY A 203 11.57 -17.96 1.75
C GLY A 203 12.25 -16.60 1.81
N ASP A 204 13.59 -16.62 1.95
CA ASP A 204 14.37 -15.43 2.28
C ASP A 204 14.59 -14.48 1.10
N ASP A 205 14.53 -14.98 -0.13
CA ASP A 205 14.74 -14.17 -1.34
C ASP A 205 13.51 -13.34 -1.74
N PHE A 206 12.33 -13.67 -1.23
CA PHE A 206 11.10 -12.96 -1.50
C PHE A 206 10.97 -11.76 -0.56
N ILE A 207 10.75 -10.56 -1.10
CA ILE A 207 10.64 -9.34 -0.28
C ILE A 207 9.28 -9.31 0.42
N VAL A 208 9.30 -9.05 1.73
CA VAL A 208 8.09 -8.95 2.55
C VAL A 208 8.12 -7.65 3.33
N GLY A 209 7.26 -6.73 2.97
CA GLY A 209 7.12 -5.43 3.60
C GLY A 209 5.74 -5.19 4.21
N ILE A 210 5.60 -4.03 4.82
CA ILE A 210 4.32 -3.59 5.38
C ILE A 210 4.16 -2.08 5.22
N ARG A 211 2.94 -1.67 4.85
CA ARG A 211 2.54 -0.28 4.89
C ARG A 211 1.98 0.07 6.25
N LEU A 212 2.60 1.04 6.92
CA LEU A 212 2.24 1.51 8.26
C LEU A 212 1.55 2.87 8.24
N GLY A 213 0.67 3.09 9.21
CA GLY A 213 0.21 4.43 9.55
C GLY A 213 1.31 5.21 10.28
N ALA A 214 1.62 6.42 9.81
CA ALA A 214 2.51 7.36 10.52
C ALA A 214 1.96 7.80 11.89
N PHE A 215 0.67 7.56 12.10
CA PHE A 215 -0.09 7.88 13.32
C PHE A 215 -1.12 6.76 13.52
N GLU A 216 -0.88 5.86 14.50
CA GLU A 216 -1.72 4.67 14.67
C GLU A 216 -1.99 4.35 16.16
N PRO A 217 -2.77 5.20 16.87
CA PRO A 217 -3.35 6.48 16.42
C PRO A 217 -2.41 7.68 16.49
N THR A 218 -1.29 7.61 17.22
CA THR A 218 -0.32 8.70 17.41
C THR A 218 1.03 8.39 16.74
N LEU A 219 1.89 9.40 16.60
CA LEU A 219 3.25 9.21 16.10
C LEU A 219 4.08 8.29 17.01
N GLU A 220 3.91 8.40 18.32
CA GLU A 220 4.62 7.57 19.30
C GLU A 220 4.22 6.09 19.15
N ASP A 221 2.92 5.82 18.99
CA ASP A 221 2.43 4.47 18.71
C ASP A 221 3.01 3.94 17.39
N ALA A 222 3.02 4.74 16.33
CA ALA A 222 3.56 4.33 15.03
C ALA A 222 5.06 3.99 15.10
N ILE A 223 5.86 4.80 15.79
CA ILE A 223 7.28 4.53 16.02
C ILE A 223 7.46 3.24 16.84
N HIS A 224 6.66 3.04 17.89
CA HIS A 224 6.69 1.82 18.68
C HIS A 224 6.37 0.59 17.81
N HIS A 225 5.28 0.64 17.03
CA HIS A 225 4.89 -0.45 16.14
C HIS A 225 5.98 -0.73 15.08
N ALA A 226 6.57 0.31 14.49
CA ALA A 226 7.66 0.16 13.53
C ALA A 226 8.86 -0.59 14.13
N LYS A 227 9.27 -0.25 15.35
CA LYS A 227 10.36 -0.93 16.07
C LYS A 227 10.04 -2.40 16.35
N GLU A 228 8.82 -2.69 16.80
CA GLU A 228 8.38 -4.04 17.13
C GLU A 228 8.31 -4.97 15.92
N ILE A 229 7.95 -4.44 14.74
CA ILE A 229 7.82 -5.24 13.51
C ILE A 229 9.09 -5.24 12.64
N ALA A 230 10.02 -4.30 12.84
CA ALA A 230 11.26 -4.18 12.05
C ALA A 230 12.04 -5.50 11.90
N PRO A 231 12.16 -6.38 12.94
CA PRO A 231 12.87 -7.65 12.79
C PRO A 231 12.21 -8.65 11.82
N TYR A 232 10.97 -8.42 11.41
CA TYR A 232 10.15 -9.37 10.63
C TYR A 232 9.83 -8.89 9.21
N THR A 233 10.22 -7.65 8.88
CA THR A 233 9.93 -7.01 7.58
C THR A 233 11.20 -6.54 6.88
N ASP A 234 11.16 -6.42 5.56
CA ASP A 234 12.31 -5.97 4.75
C ASP A 234 12.24 -4.48 4.41
N PHE A 235 11.06 -3.87 4.50
CA PHE A 235 10.86 -2.42 4.32
C PHE A 235 9.57 -1.95 5.00
N LEU A 236 9.50 -0.64 5.23
CA LEU A 236 8.33 0.07 5.75
C LEU A 236 7.90 1.12 4.72
N ASP A 237 6.67 1.03 4.21
CA ASP A 237 6.02 2.12 3.48
C ASP A 237 5.13 2.90 4.46
N VAL A 238 5.29 4.22 4.54
CA VAL A 238 4.65 5.04 5.57
C VAL A 238 3.62 5.99 4.96
N ALA A 239 2.36 5.77 5.33
CA ALA A 239 1.22 6.61 4.94
C ALA A 239 0.48 7.14 6.17
N TYR A 240 -0.66 7.80 6.00
CA TYR A 240 -1.59 8.06 7.09
C TYR A 240 -3.03 8.10 6.60
N GLY A 241 -3.97 7.84 7.50
CA GLY A 241 -5.40 7.82 7.25
C GLY A 241 -6.12 6.97 8.27
N GLY A 242 -7.44 6.88 8.17
CA GLY A 242 -8.27 6.18 9.15
C GLY A 242 -8.40 6.96 10.47
N ASP A 243 -8.53 6.25 11.59
CA ASP A 243 -8.66 6.83 12.94
C ASP A 243 -7.28 7.18 13.51
N SER A 244 -6.74 8.32 13.08
CA SER A 244 -5.39 8.79 13.41
C SER A 244 -5.36 10.27 13.75
N ASP A 245 -4.34 10.69 14.53
CA ASP A 245 -4.08 12.08 14.91
C ASP A 245 -2.87 12.62 14.14
N PRO A 246 -3.02 13.01 12.85
CA PRO A 246 -1.91 13.46 12.05
C PRO A 246 -1.33 14.78 12.55
N PHE A 247 -0.01 14.80 12.70
CA PHE A 247 0.75 15.95 13.17
C PHE A 247 2.00 16.15 12.31
N LYS A 248 2.41 17.42 12.17
CA LYS A 248 3.74 17.82 11.74
C LYS A 248 4.04 19.23 12.29
N PRO A 249 5.30 19.61 12.49
CA PRO A 249 5.66 21.00 12.77
C PRO A 249 5.17 21.94 11.64
N ASP A 250 4.79 23.17 11.99
CA ASP A 250 4.27 24.16 11.01
C ASP A 250 5.30 24.51 9.94
N ASP A 251 6.58 24.51 10.26
CA ASP A 251 7.71 24.78 9.37
C ASP A 251 8.16 23.57 8.55
N PHE A 252 7.59 22.38 8.79
CA PHE A 252 7.91 21.20 8.00
C PHE A 252 7.29 21.30 6.61
N TYR A 253 8.11 21.27 5.58
CA TYR A 253 7.76 21.60 4.19
C TYR A 253 6.86 20.56 3.49
N SER A 254 6.76 19.32 4.03
CA SER A 254 6.01 18.23 3.39
C SER A 254 4.77 17.82 4.21
N SER A 255 4.24 16.65 3.92
CA SER A 255 3.03 16.11 4.55
C SER A 255 3.29 15.50 5.92
N PRO A 256 2.26 15.28 6.74
CA PRO A 256 2.38 14.49 7.96
C PRO A 256 2.91 13.07 7.72
N ALA A 257 2.59 12.43 6.58
CA ALA A 257 3.11 11.09 6.27
C ALA A 257 4.63 11.10 6.09
N VAL A 258 5.20 12.06 5.35
CA VAL A 258 6.65 12.19 5.18
C VAL A 258 7.32 12.56 6.50
N TYR A 259 6.67 13.37 7.35
CA TYR A 259 7.16 13.66 8.70
C TYR A 259 7.25 12.40 9.57
N GLY A 260 6.20 11.58 9.57
CA GLY A 260 6.19 10.32 10.30
C GLY A 260 7.23 9.32 9.76
N ALA A 261 7.36 9.23 8.41
CA ALA A 261 8.38 8.41 7.78
C ALA A 261 9.80 8.83 8.19
N MET A 262 10.09 10.13 8.22
CA MET A 262 11.34 10.70 8.73
C MET A 262 11.60 10.30 10.18
N CYS A 263 10.58 10.43 11.04
CA CYS A 263 10.71 10.07 12.46
C CYS A 263 10.99 8.56 12.64
N ILE A 264 10.29 7.71 11.89
CA ILE A 264 10.52 6.25 11.89
C ILE A 264 11.93 5.93 11.37
N LYS A 265 12.34 6.53 10.24
CA LYS A 265 13.69 6.33 9.68
C LYS A 265 14.80 6.71 10.63
N LYS A 266 14.60 7.77 11.41
CA LYS A 266 15.57 8.24 12.43
C LYS A 266 15.79 7.21 13.55
N GLU A 267 14.73 6.49 13.90
CA GLU A 267 14.79 5.43 14.92
C GLU A 267 15.26 4.08 14.36
N LEU A 268 15.12 3.87 13.04
CA LEU A 268 15.47 2.65 12.31
C LEU A 268 16.35 2.97 11.09
N PRO A 269 17.60 3.47 11.30
CA PRO A 269 18.42 4.00 10.21
C PRO A 269 18.78 2.98 9.12
N GLU A 270 18.85 1.69 9.45
CA GLU A 270 19.17 0.62 8.49
C GLU A 270 17.93 0.08 7.76
N MET A 271 16.71 0.37 8.24
CA MET A 271 15.47 -0.08 7.62
C MET A 271 15.18 0.74 6.37
N PRO A 272 14.93 0.13 5.20
CA PRO A 272 14.37 0.83 4.05
C PRO A 272 13.00 1.42 4.40
N VAL A 273 12.86 2.75 4.32
CA VAL A 273 11.61 3.47 4.61
C VAL A 273 11.18 4.26 3.39
N PHE A 274 9.94 4.07 2.97
CA PHE A 274 9.31 4.81 1.89
C PHE A 274 8.41 5.89 2.47
N GLY A 275 8.23 6.97 1.73
CA GLY A 275 7.36 8.07 2.14
C GLY A 275 6.43 8.52 1.02
N VAL A 276 5.15 8.62 1.35
CA VAL A 276 4.08 9.00 0.42
C VAL A 276 3.49 10.35 0.75
N HIS A 277 2.78 10.91 -0.21
CA HIS A 277 1.88 12.04 -0.11
C HIS A 277 2.49 13.40 -0.49
N MET A 278 1.75 14.13 -1.35
CA MET A 278 2.08 15.48 -1.85
C MET A 278 3.35 15.58 -2.72
N ILE A 279 3.80 14.49 -3.30
CA ILE A 279 4.91 14.51 -4.28
C ILE A 279 4.33 14.88 -5.64
N ASN A 280 4.59 16.10 -6.10
CA ASN A 280 4.05 16.66 -7.35
C ASN A 280 5.13 17.24 -8.28
N SER A 281 6.38 17.21 -7.85
CA SER A 281 7.51 17.75 -8.60
C SER A 281 8.82 17.06 -8.24
N LYS A 282 9.85 17.26 -9.05
CA LYS A 282 11.23 16.83 -8.73
C LYS A 282 11.70 17.42 -7.39
N GLU A 283 11.36 18.69 -7.14
CA GLU A 283 11.73 19.38 -5.90
C GLU A 283 11.08 18.72 -4.68
N ASP A 284 9.77 18.38 -4.74
CA ASP A 284 9.08 17.69 -3.64
C ASP A 284 9.76 16.33 -3.36
N ALA A 285 10.10 15.58 -4.42
CA ALA A 285 10.74 14.27 -4.29
C ALA A 285 12.15 14.39 -3.66
N LEU A 286 12.95 15.37 -4.08
CA LEU A 286 14.28 15.62 -3.51
C LEU A 286 14.19 16.03 -2.04
N LYS A 287 13.32 16.96 -1.70
CA LYS A 287 13.08 17.38 -0.31
C LYS A 287 12.62 16.23 0.58
N ALA A 288 11.80 15.33 0.06
CA ALA A 288 11.41 14.13 0.80
C ALA A 288 12.63 13.24 1.08
N LEU A 289 13.51 13.01 0.11
CA LEU A 289 14.73 12.23 0.32
C LEU A 289 15.74 12.91 1.27
N GLU A 290 15.77 14.25 1.34
CA GLU A 290 16.59 14.98 2.31
C GLU A 290 16.24 14.67 3.77
N THR A 291 15.03 14.14 4.04
CA THR A 291 14.64 13.67 5.38
C THR A 291 15.32 12.36 5.80
N GLY A 292 16.02 11.70 4.85
CA GLY A 292 16.72 10.43 5.07
C GLY A 292 15.92 9.19 4.67
N ILE A 293 14.65 9.33 4.22
CA ILE A 293 13.90 8.19 3.68
C ILE A 293 14.55 7.65 2.39
N ASP A 294 14.31 6.38 2.08
CA ASP A 294 15.03 5.70 1.00
C ASP A 294 14.33 5.80 -0.34
N MET A 295 12.99 5.81 -0.36
CA MET A 295 12.17 5.92 -1.57
C MET A 295 11.02 6.89 -1.40
N VAL A 296 10.55 7.42 -2.52
CA VAL A 296 9.46 8.39 -2.59
C VAL A 296 8.32 7.81 -3.42
N ASP A 297 7.14 7.77 -2.82
CA ASP A 297 5.92 7.31 -3.45
C ASP A 297 5.19 8.43 -4.17
N ALA A 298 5.24 8.42 -5.50
CA ALA A 298 4.58 9.40 -6.36
C ALA A 298 3.19 8.91 -6.78
N GLY A 299 2.20 9.00 -5.87
CA GLY A 299 0.84 8.46 -6.08
C GLY A 299 0.02 9.26 -7.08
N ARG A 300 -0.76 10.25 -6.62
CA ARG A 300 -1.72 10.98 -7.46
C ARG A 300 -1.10 11.67 -8.68
N VAL A 301 0.17 12.00 -8.65
CA VAL A 301 0.86 12.58 -9.81
C VAL A 301 1.03 11.57 -10.92
N SER A 302 1.26 10.28 -10.62
CA SER A 302 1.34 9.23 -11.63
C SER A 302 0.02 8.99 -12.37
N LEU A 303 -1.12 9.31 -11.73
CA LEU A 303 -2.44 9.30 -12.39
C LEU A 303 -2.59 10.42 -13.44
N VAL A 304 -1.86 11.52 -13.25
CA VAL A 304 -1.82 12.65 -14.20
C VAL A 304 -0.81 12.39 -15.30
N ASP A 305 0.34 11.86 -14.91
CA ASP A 305 1.49 11.66 -15.76
C ASP A 305 2.11 10.29 -15.46
N PRO A 306 1.70 9.24 -16.17
CA PRO A 306 2.29 7.91 -15.99
C PRO A 306 3.81 7.88 -16.23
N ALA A 307 4.34 8.83 -17.02
CA ALA A 307 5.77 8.99 -17.30
C ALA A 307 6.49 9.95 -16.33
N PHE A 308 5.85 10.33 -15.21
CA PHE A 308 6.38 11.28 -14.23
C PHE A 308 7.82 10.96 -13.81
N ALA A 309 8.16 9.69 -13.58
CA ALA A 309 9.51 9.34 -13.18
C ALA A 309 10.53 9.67 -14.28
N ASN A 310 10.28 9.30 -15.54
CA ASN A 310 11.15 9.66 -16.65
C ASN A 310 11.29 11.18 -16.79
N HIS A 311 10.19 11.92 -16.75
CA HIS A 311 10.21 13.38 -16.93
C HIS A 311 11.07 14.06 -15.85
N ILE A 312 10.87 13.75 -14.56
CA ILE A 312 11.65 14.41 -13.50
C ILE A 312 13.11 13.93 -13.43
N LEU A 313 13.42 12.71 -13.86
CA LEU A 313 14.78 12.21 -13.92
C LEU A 313 15.57 12.85 -15.05
N ASN A 314 14.92 13.19 -16.16
CA ASN A 314 15.53 13.81 -17.34
C ASN A 314 15.39 15.35 -17.38
N ASP A 315 14.89 15.98 -16.30
CA ASP A 315 14.62 17.42 -16.25
C ASP A 315 13.61 17.91 -17.32
N GLU A 316 12.67 17.05 -17.68
CA GLU A 316 11.59 17.32 -18.63
C GLU A 316 10.34 17.85 -17.90
N PRO A 317 9.46 18.58 -18.61
CA PRO A 317 8.18 19.01 -18.05
C PRO A 317 7.33 17.80 -17.62
N ALA A 318 6.92 17.77 -16.36
CA ALA A 318 6.10 16.70 -15.78
C ALA A 318 4.70 17.20 -15.42
N GLY A 319 3.73 16.29 -15.49
CA GLY A 319 2.36 16.55 -15.03
C GLY A 319 2.29 16.86 -13.54
N LYS A 320 1.24 17.60 -13.12
CA LYS A 320 1.02 17.94 -11.71
C LYS A 320 -0.39 17.57 -11.27
N CYS A 321 -0.52 16.94 -10.10
CA CYS A 321 -1.81 16.66 -9.52
C CYS A 321 -2.56 17.97 -9.21
N MET A 322 -3.80 18.10 -9.70
CA MET A 322 -4.63 19.28 -9.52
C MET A 322 -5.17 19.44 -8.08
N GLN A 323 -4.93 18.49 -7.20
CA GLN A 323 -5.41 18.48 -5.81
C GLN A 323 -6.90 18.79 -5.70
N CYS A 324 -7.73 18.04 -6.44
CA CYS A 324 -9.18 18.25 -6.57
C CYS A 324 -9.85 18.44 -5.21
N LYS A 325 -10.73 19.46 -5.11
CA LYS A 325 -11.50 19.73 -3.90
C LYS A 325 -12.46 18.57 -3.58
N ASN A 326 -12.64 18.30 -2.30
CA ASN A 326 -13.50 17.30 -1.67
C ASN A 326 -12.99 15.86 -1.78
N TYR A 327 -12.61 15.35 -2.96
CA TYR A 327 -12.07 14.00 -3.18
C TYR A 327 -11.36 13.92 -4.53
N CYS A 328 -10.52 12.89 -4.70
CA CYS A 328 -9.84 12.63 -5.97
C CYS A 328 -10.86 12.29 -7.07
N LYS A 329 -10.78 13.01 -8.19
CA LYS A 329 -11.71 12.83 -9.31
C LYS A 329 -11.34 11.65 -10.23
N TRP A 330 -10.22 11.03 -9.98
CA TRP A 330 -9.80 9.86 -10.74
C TRP A 330 -10.54 8.58 -10.34
N ASN A 331 -11.13 8.49 -9.16
CA ASN A 331 -11.76 7.26 -8.69
C ASN A 331 -12.74 6.69 -9.74
N PRO A 332 -12.38 5.60 -10.45
CA PRO A 332 -13.19 5.06 -11.55
C PRO A 332 -14.54 4.52 -11.09
N GLY A 333 -14.66 4.05 -9.83
CA GLY A 333 -15.93 3.60 -9.26
C GLY A 333 -16.99 4.69 -9.08
N THR A 334 -16.63 5.97 -9.23
CA THR A 334 -17.56 7.11 -9.16
C THR A 334 -17.97 7.64 -10.54
N HIS A 335 -17.49 7.02 -11.63
CA HIS A 335 -17.79 7.41 -12.99
C HIS A 335 -18.59 6.32 -13.72
N GLU A 336 -19.50 6.73 -14.60
CA GLU A 336 -20.21 5.80 -15.51
C GLU A 336 -19.24 5.10 -16.47
N ASP A 337 -18.12 5.76 -16.81
CA ASP A 337 -17.05 5.21 -17.63
C ASP A 337 -15.84 4.88 -16.76
N PRO A 338 -15.54 3.59 -16.53
CA PRO A 338 -14.39 3.16 -15.73
C PRO A 338 -13.04 3.50 -16.37
N THR A 339 -13.01 3.84 -17.65
CA THR A 339 -11.78 4.25 -18.36
C THR A 339 -11.49 5.74 -18.23
N LYS A 340 -12.38 6.51 -17.60
CA LYS A 340 -12.24 7.95 -17.48
C LYS A 340 -10.98 8.32 -16.70
N LYS A 341 -10.11 9.05 -17.38
CA LYS A 341 -8.82 9.47 -16.82
C LYS A 341 -8.99 10.66 -15.88
N CYS A 342 -7.96 10.88 -15.03
CA CYS A 342 -7.87 12.03 -14.15
C CYS A 342 -8.03 13.33 -14.95
N PRO A 343 -8.78 14.34 -14.48
CA PRO A 343 -8.86 15.64 -15.17
C PRO A 343 -7.49 16.31 -15.38
N GLY A 344 -6.54 16.07 -14.48
CA GLY A 344 -5.16 16.49 -14.65
C GLY A 344 -4.46 15.80 -15.80
N PHE A 345 -4.74 14.50 -16.01
CA PHE A 345 -4.25 13.75 -17.17
C PHE A 345 -4.70 14.39 -18.48
N GLU A 346 -6.00 14.66 -18.62
CA GLU A 346 -6.57 15.29 -19.82
C GLU A 346 -5.96 16.69 -20.07
N ALA A 347 -5.67 17.44 -19.00
CA ALA A 347 -5.06 18.77 -19.10
C ALA A 347 -3.58 18.73 -19.50
N PHE A 348 -2.84 17.71 -19.05
CA PHE A 348 -1.41 17.58 -19.32
C PHE A 348 -1.12 17.01 -20.72
N HIS A 349 -1.98 16.11 -21.24
CA HIS A 349 -1.77 15.43 -22.51
C HIS A 349 -2.49 16.10 -23.70
N ARG A 350 -3.07 17.30 -23.52
CA ARG A 350 -3.60 18.16 -24.60
C ARG A 350 -2.50 18.95 -25.27
#